data_62951f661dc563762068024f7104b628
#
_entry.id   62951f661dc563762068024f7104b628
#
_cell.length_a   1.000
_cell.length_b   1.000
_cell.length_c   1.000
_cell.angle_alpha   90.00
_cell.angle_beta   90.00
_cell.angle_gamma   90.00
#
_symmetry.space_group_name_H-M   'P 1'
#
loop_
_entity.id
_entity.type
_entity.pdbx_description
1 polymer ?
#
loop_
_entity_poly.entity_id
_entity_poly.type
_entity_poly.pdbx_seq_one_letter_code
_entity_poly.pdbx_strand_id
1 'polypeptide(L)'
;MFTTRLFQHLKKVAFLTVPAVLLCLLVSAQGLNNLDLARQYESTGEFDKAAVYYEKQYNIDPFGTYEPYLKCLKQIKDYKEAEKLIKKQAKRGAGAGKYNVDLGLLYEMEGDTDKAKRQFETGIKNLHPDAGDIYAVANTFIMNGKPDLALETFLKGRSLVPDNNFGFDIAELYGRKGETQKMIDEYLDIMTENTLFQANVQSVLQYKLSQDSDSNLANLLRMSLLRKIQREPSQLIYNEFLYWLFMQEKDFESALIQAKALDKKTGDTGNRIYSLGEICISNQAWTVAEKCFDYIVAKGSNHPLYIRAKIAMLSAAFEKTTESHYTQAELLTLEKQFTEALQALGKNSITAPLMVQQAQLEAFYLDKVAEGRKILEEVIAMPALSPNYIAEVKLALGDIMILDGDLWEASLTYSQVDKDFKHDAIGREAKFRNARLSYYLGEFEWAEAQLNVLKQATSQLISNDALDLALLISDNIGDDSITEPLQIYSRAELLAFQHKNDLALQTLDSILVLYPGRKITANVWFKKAGIYITRGDFDSAITLYSDIVKNYADGVLADDALFRIGSIYENNLKDIEKAKSTYEQFIDKYPSSVFIAEARRHYRLLRGDKIN
;
A
#
# COMPACT_ATOMS: atom_id res chain seq x y z
N MET A 1 -14.89 82.21 -9.88
CA MET A 1 -13.90 81.93 -10.94
C MET A 1 -13.41 80.44 -10.98
N PHE A 2 -13.78 79.63 -10.00
CA PHE A 2 -13.33 78.23 -9.90
C PHE A 2 -14.30 77.21 -10.51
N THR A 3 -15.58 77.51 -10.61
CA THR A 3 -16.63 76.61 -11.11
C THR A 3 -16.71 76.49 -12.64
N THR A 4 -16.29 77.54 -13.38
CA THR A 4 -16.33 77.56 -14.84
C THR A 4 -15.18 76.78 -15.51
N ARG A 5 -14.05 76.62 -14.85
CA ARG A 5 -12.93 75.83 -15.38
C ARG A 5 -13.16 74.30 -15.21
N LEU A 6 -13.85 73.90 -14.14
CA LEU A 6 -14.13 72.46 -13.91
C LEU A 6 -15.15 71.93 -14.95
N PHE A 7 -16.11 72.73 -15.33
CA PHE A 7 -17.12 72.32 -16.36
C PHE A 7 -16.52 72.23 -17.77
N GLN A 8 -15.51 73.04 -18.09
CA GLN A 8 -14.81 72.93 -19.40
C GLN A 8 -13.86 71.73 -19.45
N HIS A 9 -13.26 71.32 -18.32
CA HIS A 9 -12.44 70.10 -18.24
C HIS A 9 -13.32 68.83 -18.35
N LEU A 10 -14.47 68.79 -17.69
CA LEU A 10 -15.42 67.71 -17.76
C LEU A 10 -15.98 67.51 -19.16
N LYS A 11 -16.30 68.58 -19.91
CA LYS A 11 -16.71 68.48 -21.31
C LYS A 11 -15.62 68.01 -22.25
N LYS A 12 -14.33 68.36 -22.02
CA LYS A 12 -13.20 67.85 -22.82
C LYS A 12 -12.90 66.39 -22.55
N VAL A 13 -13.04 65.91 -21.30
CA VAL A 13 -12.84 64.51 -20.92
C VAL A 13 -13.99 63.66 -21.46
N ALA A 14 -15.26 64.13 -21.37
CA ALA A 14 -16.40 63.42 -21.94
C ALA A 14 -16.35 63.34 -23.47
N PHE A 15 -15.79 64.33 -24.17
CA PHE A 15 -15.69 64.34 -25.63
C PHE A 15 -14.56 63.42 -26.14
N LEU A 16 -13.57 63.06 -25.32
CA LEU A 16 -12.47 62.10 -25.64
C LEU A 16 -12.77 60.68 -25.18
N THR A 17 -13.55 60.49 -24.11
CA THR A 17 -13.88 59.15 -23.59
C THR A 17 -15.04 58.49 -24.30
N VAL A 18 -16.03 59.23 -24.77
CA VAL A 18 -17.17 58.66 -25.51
C VAL A 18 -16.77 58.03 -26.86
N PRO A 19 -15.93 58.67 -27.72
CA PRO A 19 -15.47 57.99 -28.93
C PRO A 19 -14.47 56.87 -28.64
N ALA A 20 -13.69 56.93 -27.54
CA ALA A 20 -12.82 55.80 -27.16
C ALA A 20 -13.60 54.59 -26.67
N VAL A 21 -14.67 54.77 -25.91
CA VAL A 21 -15.58 53.70 -25.48
C VAL A 21 -16.41 53.17 -26.67
N LEU A 22 -16.83 54.06 -27.58
CA LEU A 22 -17.47 53.62 -28.85
C LEU A 22 -16.47 52.87 -29.75
N LEU A 23 -15.21 53.26 -29.80
CA LEU A 23 -14.15 52.54 -30.54
C LEU A 23 -13.86 51.19 -29.90
N CYS A 24 -13.82 51.10 -28.57
CA CYS A 24 -13.70 49.83 -27.87
C CYS A 24 -14.92 48.91 -28.06
N LEU A 25 -16.13 49.48 -28.10
CA LEU A 25 -17.36 48.74 -28.42
C LEU A 25 -17.44 48.31 -29.89
N LEU A 26 -16.88 49.10 -30.81
CA LEU A 26 -16.76 48.75 -32.23
C LEU A 26 -15.62 47.71 -32.48
N VAL A 27 -14.56 47.69 -31.66
CA VAL A 27 -13.54 46.64 -31.69
C VAL A 27 -14.04 45.35 -31.06
N SER A 28 -14.97 45.44 -30.10
CA SER A 28 -15.64 44.25 -29.54
C SER A 28 -16.78 43.74 -30.47
N ALA A 29 -17.17 44.52 -31.46
CA ALA A 29 -18.09 44.13 -32.56
C ALA A 29 -17.31 43.66 -33.82
N GLN A 30 -16.03 43.24 -33.69
CA GLN A 30 -15.44 42.40 -34.71
C GLN A 30 -16.25 41.11 -34.72
N GLY A 31 -17.07 40.97 -35.74
CA GLY A 31 -17.90 39.78 -35.96
C GLY A 31 -17.09 38.52 -35.76
N LEU A 32 -17.66 37.54 -35.11
CA LEU A 32 -17.08 36.19 -34.92
C LEU A 32 -16.34 35.83 -36.22
N ASN A 33 -15.04 35.53 -36.10
CA ASN A 33 -14.27 35.10 -37.26
C ASN A 33 -14.87 33.78 -37.80
N ASN A 34 -14.55 33.41 -39.00
CA ASN A 34 -15.10 32.19 -39.60
C ASN A 34 -14.91 30.96 -38.75
N LEU A 35 -13.80 30.91 -38.00
CA LEU A 35 -13.49 29.78 -37.11
C LEU A 35 -14.44 29.76 -35.90
N ASP A 36 -14.73 30.91 -35.28
CA ASP A 36 -15.59 30.99 -34.12
C ASP A 36 -17.04 30.66 -34.49
N LEU A 37 -17.52 31.15 -35.64
CA LEU A 37 -18.81 30.79 -36.19
C LEU A 37 -18.91 29.30 -36.53
N ALA A 38 -17.89 28.74 -37.15
CA ALA A 38 -17.81 27.31 -37.45
C ALA A 38 -17.92 26.46 -36.19
N ARG A 39 -17.12 26.78 -35.14
CA ARG A 39 -17.16 26.09 -33.84
C ARG A 39 -18.51 26.24 -33.12
N GLN A 40 -19.12 27.41 -33.20
CA GLN A 40 -20.45 27.63 -32.61
C GLN A 40 -21.50 26.73 -33.27
N TYR A 41 -21.57 26.72 -34.62
CA TYR A 41 -22.50 25.84 -35.34
C TYR A 41 -22.19 24.35 -35.13
N GLU A 42 -20.91 23.96 -35.05
CA GLU A 42 -20.52 22.60 -34.71
C GLU A 42 -21.02 22.20 -33.32
N SER A 43 -20.86 23.07 -32.33
CA SER A 43 -21.31 22.83 -30.96
C SER A 43 -22.81 22.70 -30.80
N THR A 44 -23.60 23.37 -31.66
CA THR A 44 -25.06 23.27 -31.71
C THR A 44 -25.58 22.14 -32.61
N GLY A 45 -24.66 21.37 -33.25
CA GLY A 45 -25.03 20.26 -34.15
C GLY A 45 -25.46 20.69 -35.54
N GLU A 46 -25.31 21.97 -35.90
CA GLU A 46 -25.67 22.53 -37.22
C GLU A 46 -24.50 22.35 -38.19
N PHE A 47 -24.16 21.08 -38.47
CA PHE A 47 -22.95 20.69 -39.21
C PHE A 47 -22.94 21.20 -40.66
N ASP A 48 -24.08 21.39 -41.28
CA ASP A 48 -24.23 22.00 -42.61
C ASP A 48 -23.72 23.46 -42.65
N LYS A 49 -24.13 24.26 -41.66
CA LYS A 49 -23.67 25.64 -41.52
C LYS A 49 -22.20 25.69 -41.09
N ALA A 50 -21.79 24.82 -40.15
CA ALA A 50 -20.41 24.72 -39.70
C ALA A 50 -19.47 24.42 -40.88
N ALA A 51 -19.84 23.50 -41.79
CA ALA A 51 -19.06 23.15 -42.96
C ALA A 51 -18.79 24.34 -43.88
N VAL A 52 -19.79 25.22 -44.09
CA VAL A 52 -19.63 26.44 -44.91
C VAL A 52 -18.56 27.39 -44.34
N TYR A 53 -18.55 27.54 -43.00
CA TYR A 53 -17.56 28.41 -42.35
C TYR A 53 -16.21 27.75 -42.24
N TYR A 54 -16.15 26.44 -42.03
CA TYR A 54 -14.89 25.69 -42.08
C TYR A 54 -14.28 25.67 -43.45
N GLU A 55 -15.07 25.62 -44.52
CA GLU A 55 -14.54 25.72 -45.89
C GLU A 55 -13.81 27.06 -46.12
N LYS A 56 -14.42 28.18 -45.69
CA LYS A 56 -13.78 29.50 -45.75
C LYS A 56 -12.48 29.55 -44.94
N GLN A 57 -12.52 29.02 -43.73
CA GLN A 57 -11.38 29.00 -42.84
C GLN A 57 -10.26 28.07 -43.34
N TYR A 58 -10.61 26.94 -43.95
CA TYR A 58 -9.65 26.00 -44.55
C TYR A 58 -8.78 26.62 -45.66
N ASN A 59 -9.28 27.62 -46.37
CA ASN A 59 -8.49 28.35 -47.35
C ASN A 59 -7.44 29.27 -46.69
N ILE A 60 -7.62 29.64 -45.44
CA ILE A 60 -6.71 30.48 -44.65
C ILE A 60 -5.72 29.59 -43.85
N ASP A 61 -6.25 28.62 -43.12
CA ASP A 61 -5.48 27.65 -42.32
C ASP A 61 -5.89 26.21 -42.67
N PRO A 62 -5.27 25.61 -43.68
CA PRO A 62 -5.61 24.26 -44.12
C PRO A 62 -5.32 23.16 -43.08
N PHE A 63 -4.28 23.31 -42.27
CA PHE A 63 -3.86 22.27 -41.33
C PHE A 63 -4.72 22.30 -40.05
N GLY A 64 -4.93 23.46 -39.46
CA GLY A 64 -5.72 23.62 -38.26
C GLY A 64 -7.23 23.38 -38.45
N THR A 65 -7.72 23.50 -39.72
CA THR A 65 -9.15 23.41 -40.02
C THR A 65 -9.56 22.08 -40.67
N TYR A 66 -8.60 21.26 -41.11
CA TYR A 66 -8.88 20.02 -41.84
C TYR A 66 -9.78 19.05 -41.05
N GLU A 67 -9.40 18.72 -39.85
CA GLU A 67 -10.12 17.72 -39.04
C GLU A 67 -11.58 18.12 -38.71
N PRO A 68 -11.84 19.34 -38.16
CA PRO A 68 -13.20 19.73 -37.89
C PRO A 68 -14.05 19.89 -39.18
N TYR A 69 -13.46 20.34 -40.30
CA TYR A 69 -14.17 20.42 -41.56
C TYR A 69 -14.55 19.03 -42.08
N LEU A 70 -13.61 18.10 -42.10
CA LEU A 70 -13.85 16.71 -42.51
C LEU A 70 -14.93 16.05 -41.62
N LYS A 71 -14.88 16.29 -40.31
CA LYS A 71 -15.90 15.80 -39.37
C LYS A 71 -17.28 16.32 -39.74
N CYS A 72 -17.43 17.61 -40.02
CA CYS A 72 -18.73 18.19 -40.43
C CYS A 72 -19.26 17.57 -41.74
N LEU A 73 -18.38 17.42 -42.75
CA LEU A 73 -18.77 16.80 -44.03
C LEU A 73 -19.22 15.34 -43.86
N LYS A 74 -18.56 14.58 -43.01
CA LYS A 74 -18.95 13.19 -42.65
C LYS A 74 -20.33 13.17 -41.98
N GLN A 75 -20.60 14.12 -41.06
CA GLN A 75 -21.87 14.18 -40.34
C GLN A 75 -23.06 14.51 -41.28
N ILE A 76 -22.87 15.44 -42.22
CA ILE A 76 -23.92 15.77 -43.22
C ILE A 76 -23.94 14.78 -44.40
N LYS A 77 -23.08 13.75 -44.39
CA LYS A 77 -22.94 12.73 -45.44
C LYS A 77 -22.59 13.29 -46.82
N ASP A 78 -21.93 14.45 -46.87
CA ASP A 78 -21.36 14.96 -48.12
C ASP A 78 -20.01 14.29 -48.42
N TYR A 79 -20.07 13.01 -48.75
CA TYR A 79 -18.90 12.19 -49.01
C TYR A 79 -18.08 12.66 -50.19
N LYS A 80 -18.75 13.26 -51.21
CA LYS A 80 -18.06 13.76 -52.39
C LYS A 80 -17.17 14.96 -52.08
N GLU A 81 -17.65 15.91 -51.27
CA GLU A 81 -16.82 17.04 -50.86
C GLU A 81 -15.77 16.61 -49.83
N ALA A 82 -16.10 15.68 -48.94
CA ALA A 82 -15.12 15.06 -48.03
C ALA A 82 -13.95 14.40 -48.77
N GLU A 83 -14.23 13.64 -49.84
CA GLU A 83 -13.19 13.00 -50.69
C GLU A 83 -12.29 14.04 -51.34
N LYS A 84 -12.88 15.13 -51.90
CA LYS A 84 -12.11 16.24 -52.49
C LYS A 84 -11.22 16.93 -51.46
N LEU A 85 -11.78 17.19 -50.28
CA LEU A 85 -11.03 17.79 -49.16
C LEU A 85 -9.81 16.94 -48.78
N ILE A 86 -10.02 15.65 -48.56
CA ILE A 86 -8.94 14.73 -48.19
C ILE A 86 -7.87 14.69 -49.28
N LYS A 87 -8.27 14.53 -50.57
CA LYS A 87 -7.34 14.51 -51.69
C LYS A 87 -6.59 15.84 -51.88
N LYS A 88 -7.24 16.98 -51.60
CA LYS A 88 -6.63 18.29 -51.61
C LYS A 88 -5.60 18.44 -50.49
N GLN A 89 -5.91 17.96 -49.31
CA GLN A 89 -5.03 18.01 -48.15
C GLN A 89 -3.79 17.10 -48.36
N ALA A 90 -3.99 15.89 -48.86
CA ALA A 90 -2.91 14.95 -49.17
C ALA A 90 -1.84 15.51 -50.15
N LYS A 91 -2.21 16.45 -51.01
CA LYS A 91 -1.28 17.11 -51.93
C LYS A 91 -0.44 18.24 -51.30
N ARG A 92 -0.81 18.66 -50.07
CA ARG A 92 -0.21 19.86 -49.45
C ARG A 92 0.97 19.58 -48.53
N GLY A 93 1.18 18.35 -48.05
CA GLY A 93 2.23 18.11 -47.09
C GLY A 93 2.69 16.68 -46.96
N ALA A 94 3.73 16.48 -46.15
CA ALA A 94 4.13 15.19 -45.61
C ALA A 94 2.98 14.59 -44.80
N GLY A 95 2.86 13.26 -44.73
CA GLY A 95 1.76 12.59 -44.03
C GLY A 95 0.73 11.97 -44.94
N ALA A 96 1.11 11.58 -46.15
CA ALA A 96 0.22 10.91 -47.11
C ALA A 96 -0.45 9.66 -46.52
N GLY A 97 0.21 8.99 -45.56
CA GLY A 97 -0.33 7.82 -44.87
C GLY A 97 -1.65 8.11 -44.17
N LYS A 98 -1.71 9.16 -43.35
CA LYS A 98 -2.92 9.55 -42.61
C LYS A 98 -4.11 9.85 -43.53
N TYR A 99 -3.87 10.60 -44.61
CA TYR A 99 -4.95 10.96 -45.56
C TYR A 99 -5.46 9.76 -46.36
N ASN A 100 -4.64 8.75 -46.60
CA ASN A 100 -5.12 7.48 -47.14
C ASN A 100 -6.02 6.75 -46.14
N VAL A 101 -5.70 6.79 -44.84
CA VAL A 101 -6.55 6.22 -43.81
C VAL A 101 -7.90 6.97 -43.75
N ASP A 102 -7.87 8.30 -43.79
CA ASP A 102 -9.10 9.13 -43.83
C ASP A 102 -9.98 8.80 -45.06
N LEU A 103 -9.38 8.57 -46.25
CA LEU A 103 -10.10 8.09 -47.42
C LEU A 103 -10.68 6.69 -47.23
N GLY A 104 -9.93 5.78 -46.62
CA GLY A 104 -10.41 4.45 -46.30
C GLY A 104 -11.62 4.49 -45.38
N LEU A 105 -11.57 5.31 -44.32
CA LEU A 105 -12.70 5.52 -43.41
C LEU A 105 -13.91 6.13 -44.11
N LEU A 106 -13.69 7.03 -45.06
CA LEU A 106 -14.77 7.62 -45.86
C LEU A 106 -15.46 6.56 -46.73
N TYR A 107 -14.67 5.75 -47.47
CA TYR A 107 -15.21 4.66 -48.30
C TYR A 107 -15.94 3.59 -47.47
N GLU A 108 -15.47 3.33 -46.26
CA GLU A 108 -16.16 2.43 -45.33
C GLU A 108 -17.56 2.98 -44.93
N MET A 109 -17.66 4.31 -44.69
CA MET A 109 -18.94 4.98 -44.44
C MET A 109 -19.88 4.97 -45.66
N GLU A 110 -19.34 4.94 -46.89
CA GLU A 110 -20.08 4.77 -48.13
C GLU A 110 -20.50 3.30 -48.38
N GLY A 111 -19.97 2.36 -47.62
CA GLY A 111 -20.22 0.90 -47.79
C GLY A 111 -19.28 0.23 -48.79
N ASP A 112 -18.27 0.92 -49.33
CA ASP A 112 -17.26 0.35 -50.26
C ASP A 112 -16.08 -0.21 -49.49
N THR A 113 -16.27 -1.41 -48.94
CA THR A 113 -15.25 -2.07 -48.09
C THR A 113 -13.97 -2.43 -48.85
N ASP A 114 -14.07 -2.70 -50.17
CA ASP A 114 -12.88 -3.05 -50.97
C ASP A 114 -11.99 -1.83 -51.20
N LYS A 115 -12.59 -0.69 -51.49
CA LYS A 115 -11.81 0.56 -51.60
C LYS A 115 -11.25 0.99 -50.24
N ALA A 116 -12.04 0.86 -49.18
CA ALA A 116 -11.59 1.15 -47.84
C ALA A 116 -10.32 0.36 -47.48
N LYS A 117 -10.36 -0.96 -47.65
CA LYS A 117 -9.21 -1.85 -47.39
C LYS A 117 -7.96 -1.44 -48.18
N ARG A 118 -8.12 -1.19 -49.49
CA ARG A 118 -6.99 -0.73 -50.33
C ARG A 118 -6.37 0.59 -49.86
N GLN A 119 -7.21 1.52 -49.36
CA GLN A 119 -6.71 2.78 -48.83
C GLN A 119 -5.98 2.59 -47.49
N PHE A 120 -6.47 1.74 -46.62
CA PHE A 120 -5.77 1.41 -45.36
C PHE A 120 -4.40 0.78 -45.61
N GLU A 121 -4.35 -0.23 -46.51
CA GLU A 121 -3.08 -0.86 -46.92
C GLU A 121 -2.12 0.19 -47.57
N THR A 122 -2.65 1.09 -48.37
CA THR A 122 -1.87 2.16 -49.00
C THR A 122 -1.33 3.14 -47.96
N GLY A 123 -2.15 3.48 -46.94
CA GLY A 123 -1.77 4.35 -45.83
C GLY A 123 -0.58 3.77 -45.05
N ILE A 124 -0.67 2.47 -44.69
CA ILE A 124 0.42 1.77 -44.02
C ILE A 124 1.64 1.62 -44.93
N LYS A 125 1.44 1.32 -46.20
CA LYS A 125 2.55 1.16 -47.18
C LYS A 125 3.36 2.44 -47.34
N ASN A 126 2.71 3.60 -47.32
CA ASN A 126 3.31 4.91 -47.60
C ASN A 126 3.71 5.66 -46.32
N LEU A 127 3.92 4.96 -45.19
CA LEU A 127 4.42 5.56 -43.97
C LEU A 127 5.77 6.23 -44.19
N HIS A 128 5.89 7.46 -43.77
CA HIS A 128 7.18 8.16 -43.73
C HIS A 128 8.02 7.64 -42.55
N PRO A 129 9.35 7.60 -42.67
CA PRO A 129 10.27 7.25 -41.59
C PRO A 129 10.38 8.40 -40.56
N ASP A 130 9.27 8.78 -40.00
CA ASP A 130 9.09 9.82 -38.99
C ASP A 130 8.10 9.34 -37.91
N ALA A 131 8.50 9.45 -36.65
CA ALA A 131 7.66 8.97 -35.56
C ALA A 131 6.30 9.68 -35.46
N GLY A 132 6.25 10.98 -35.80
CA GLY A 132 5.01 11.77 -35.80
C GLY A 132 4.01 11.27 -36.85
N ASP A 133 4.49 10.94 -38.06
CA ASP A 133 3.63 10.37 -39.12
C ASP A 133 3.10 8.98 -38.71
N ILE A 134 3.96 8.14 -38.15
CA ILE A 134 3.58 6.81 -37.68
C ILE A 134 2.50 6.90 -36.58
N TYR A 135 2.70 7.77 -35.58
CA TYR A 135 1.68 8.01 -34.54
C TYR A 135 0.38 8.58 -35.12
N ALA A 136 0.46 9.50 -36.08
CA ALA A 136 -0.74 10.08 -36.71
C ALA A 136 -1.58 9.01 -37.41
N VAL A 137 -0.95 8.10 -38.16
CA VAL A 137 -1.64 6.99 -38.84
C VAL A 137 -2.18 5.98 -37.84
N ALA A 138 -1.37 5.52 -36.89
CA ALA A 138 -1.77 4.53 -35.89
C ALA A 138 -2.89 5.04 -35.00
N ASN A 139 -2.80 6.28 -34.50
CA ASN A 139 -3.85 6.88 -33.68
C ASN A 139 -5.15 7.06 -34.45
N THR A 140 -5.09 7.38 -35.74
CA THR A 140 -6.30 7.44 -36.56
C THR A 140 -6.99 6.07 -36.62
N PHE A 141 -6.25 4.98 -36.73
CA PHE A 141 -6.82 3.63 -36.65
C PHE A 141 -7.38 3.32 -35.27
N ILE A 142 -6.66 3.65 -34.18
CA ILE A 142 -7.12 3.42 -32.80
C ILE A 142 -8.44 4.16 -32.54
N MET A 143 -8.51 5.43 -32.88
CA MET A 143 -9.71 6.27 -32.67
C MET A 143 -10.93 5.78 -33.46
N ASN A 144 -10.71 5.04 -34.55
CA ASN A 144 -11.78 4.48 -35.38
C ASN A 144 -11.99 2.96 -35.17
N GLY A 145 -11.51 2.42 -34.03
CA GLY A 145 -11.81 1.03 -33.62
C GLY A 145 -11.10 -0.03 -34.45
N LYS A 146 -9.93 0.28 -35.03
CA LYS A 146 -9.13 -0.62 -35.89
C LYS A 146 -7.76 -0.95 -35.26
N PRO A 147 -7.74 -1.62 -34.08
CA PRO A 147 -6.49 -1.88 -33.36
C PRO A 147 -5.51 -2.78 -34.13
N ASP A 148 -6.00 -3.67 -35.00
CA ASP A 148 -5.14 -4.53 -35.80
C ASP A 148 -4.31 -3.74 -36.82
N LEU A 149 -4.93 -2.76 -37.50
CA LEU A 149 -4.24 -1.89 -38.45
C LEU A 149 -3.30 -0.91 -37.73
N ALA A 150 -3.66 -0.47 -36.53
CA ALA A 150 -2.76 0.33 -35.70
C ALA A 150 -1.52 -0.46 -35.27
N LEU A 151 -1.70 -1.72 -34.87
CA LEU A 151 -0.61 -2.62 -34.53
C LEU A 151 0.32 -2.85 -35.73
N GLU A 152 -0.24 -3.12 -36.93
CA GLU A 152 0.52 -3.26 -38.17
C GLU A 152 1.31 -1.98 -38.49
N THR A 153 0.69 -0.81 -38.26
CA THR A 153 1.33 0.48 -38.47
C THR A 153 2.55 0.66 -37.55
N PHE A 154 2.42 0.38 -36.24
CA PHE A 154 3.55 0.50 -35.31
C PHE A 154 4.65 -0.53 -35.59
N LEU A 155 4.31 -1.79 -35.91
CA LEU A 155 5.27 -2.82 -36.25
C LEU A 155 6.08 -2.43 -37.49
N LYS A 156 5.43 -1.85 -38.51
CA LYS A 156 6.12 -1.30 -39.68
C LYS A 156 6.92 -0.06 -39.29
N GLY A 157 6.36 0.82 -38.47
CA GLY A 157 7.04 2.02 -37.99
C GLY A 157 8.36 1.70 -37.30
N ARG A 158 8.40 0.65 -36.46
CA ARG A 158 9.61 0.15 -35.81
C ARG A 158 10.73 -0.18 -36.83
N SER A 159 10.37 -0.74 -37.96
CA SER A 159 11.36 -1.03 -39.02
C SER A 159 11.85 0.20 -39.79
N LEU A 160 11.06 1.27 -39.79
CA LEU A 160 11.36 2.53 -40.48
C LEU A 160 12.12 3.54 -39.63
N VAL A 161 11.90 3.52 -38.32
CA VAL A 161 12.49 4.44 -37.32
C VAL A 161 13.15 3.62 -36.22
N PRO A 162 14.37 3.10 -36.42
CA PRO A 162 15.04 2.23 -35.46
C PRO A 162 15.25 2.85 -34.07
N ASP A 163 15.38 4.17 -34.00
CA ASP A 163 15.56 4.89 -32.73
C ASP A 163 14.28 5.00 -31.90
N ASN A 164 13.13 4.62 -32.45
CA ASN A 164 11.86 4.59 -31.77
C ASN A 164 11.16 3.24 -32.00
N ASN A 165 11.18 2.38 -30.96
CA ASN A 165 10.65 1.02 -31.12
C ASN A 165 9.14 0.90 -30.96
N PHE A 166 8.41 1.95 -30.55
CA PHE A 166 6.96 1.96 -30.28
C PHE A 166 6.49 0.86 -29.32
N GLY A 167 7.37 0.34 -28.48
CA GLY A 167 7.14 -0.88 -27.71
C GLY A 167 5.97 -0.78 -26.74
N PHE A 168 5.81 0.35 -26.04
CA PHE A 168 4.67 0.55 -25.14
C PHE A 168 3.32 0.52 -25.86
N ASP A 169 3.23 1.16 -27.03
CA ASP A 169 2.01 1.19 -27.85
C ASP A 169 1.67 -0.21 -28.39
N ILE A 170 2.68 -0.93 -28.87
CA ILE A 170 2.55 -2.31 -29.36
C ILE A 170 2.12 -3.24 -28.24
N ALA A 171 2.76 -3.16 -27.06
CA ALA A 171 2.40 -3.95 -25.89
C ALA A 171 0.94 -3.71 -25.46
N GLU A 172 0.52 -2.43 -25.41
CA GLU A 172 -0.85 -2.08 -25.06
C GLU A 172 -1.87 -2.62 -26.07
N LEU A 173 -1.57 -2.55 -27.36
CA LEU A 173 -2.43 -3.12 -28.41
C LEU A 173 -2.52 -4.64 -28.32
N TYR A 174 -1.42 -5.35 -28.02
CA TYR A 174 -1.47 -6.79 -27.74
C TYR A 174 -2.34 -7.08 -26.53
N GLY A 175 -2.24 -6.28 -25.46
CA GLY A 175 -3.07 -6.41 -24.26
C GLY A 175 -4.56 -6.26 -24.55
N ARG A 176 -4.95 -5.23 -25.34
CA ARG A 176 -6.34 -5.02 -25.77
C ARG A 176 -6.90 -6.15 -26.64
N LYS A 177 -6.04 -6.86 -27.36
CA LYS A 177 -6.40 -8.03 -28.17
C LYS A 177 -6.47 -9.34 -27.37
N GLY A 178 -6.11 -9.31 -26.08
CA GLY A 178 -6.01 -10.52 -25.26
C GLY A 178 -4.76 -11.38 -25.58
N GLU A 179 -3.83 -10.87 -26.36
CA GLU A 179 -2.56 -11.53 -26.70
C GLU A 179 -1.52 -11.33 -25.59
N THR A 180 -1.87 -11.73 -24.35
CA THR A 180 -1.13 -11.42 -23.11
C THR A 180 0.34 -11.85 -23.18
N GLN A 181 0.63 -12.99 -23.80
CA GLN A 181 2.02 -13.45 -23.94
C GLN A 181 2.87 -12.48 -24.78
N LYS A 182 2.34 -11.99 -25.90
CA LYS A 182 3.06 -11.02 -26.75
C LYS A 182 3.23 -9.67 -26.07
N MET A 183 2.21 -9.25 -25.31
CA MET A 183 2.29 -8.04 -24.49
C MET A 183 3.45 -8.12 -23.49
N ILE A 184 3.58 -9.26 -22.79
CA ILE A 184 4.66 -9.48 -21.82
C ILE A 184 6.02 -9.47 -22.53
N ASP A 185 6.15 -10.23 -23.60
CA ASP A 185 7.41 -10.34 -24.34
C ASP A 185 7.87 -8.95 -24.83
N GLU A 186 6.94 -8.12 -25.30
CA GLU A 186 7.20 -6.74 -25.73
C GLU A 186 7.70 -5.85 -24.57
N TYR A 187 7.05 -5.91 -23.39
CA TYR A 187 7.51 -5.18 -22.21
C TYR A 187 8.90 -5.63 -21.75
N LEU A 188 9.20 -6.92 -21.83
CA LEU A 188 10.52 -7.44 -21.45
C LEU A 188 11.61 -6.99 -22.44
N ASP A 189 11.28 -6.88 -23.73
CA ASP A 189 12.21 -6.39 -24.75
C ASP A 189 12.52 -4.89 -24.57
N ILE A 190 11.51 -4.06 -24.26
CA ILE A 190 11.71 -2.63 -23.94
C ILE A 190 12.74 -2.44 -22.82
N MET A 191 12.67 -3.25 -21.75
CA MET A 191 13.58 -3.13 -20.61
C MET A 191 15.04 -3.43 -20.96
N THR A 192 15.28 -4.33 -21.92
CA THR A 192 16.64 -4.70 -22.33
C THR A 192 17.23 -3.74 -23.33
N GLU A 193 16.41 -3.15 -24.19
CA GLU A 193 16.84 -2.11 -25.12
C GLU A 193 17.24 -0.82 -24.40
N ASN A 194 16.50 -0.45 -23.35
CA ASN A 194 16.81 0.73 -22.55
C ASN A 194 16.40 0.54 -21.08
N THR A 195 17.41 0.41 -20.22
CA THR A 195 17.21 0.20 -18.78
C THR A 195 16.49 1.36 -18.08
N LEU A 196 16.43 2.56 -18.67
CA LEU A 196 15.66 3.69 -18.14
C LEU A 196 14.16 3.40 -18.13
N PHE A 197 13.67 2.51 -18.98
CA PHE A 197 12.26 2.12 -19.02
C PHE A 197 11.88 1.04 -18.00
N GLN A 198 12.84 0.48 -17.27
CA GLN A 198 12.55 -0.57 -16.27
C GLN A 198 11.47 -0.15 -15.28
N ALA A 199 11.59 1.04 -14.68
CA ALA A 199 10.63 1.54 -13.72
C ALA A 199 9.22 1.73 -14.33
N ASN A 200 9.15 2.19 -15.58
CA ASN A 200 7.89 2.39 -16.29
C ASN A 200 7.20 1.05 -16.57
N VAL A 201 7.95 0.08 -17.09
CA VAL A 201 7.44 -1.28 -17.36
C VAL A 201 6.98 -1.93 -16.07
N GLN A 202 7.77 -1.80 -14.98
CA GLN A 202 7.43 -2.30 -13.66
C GLN A 202 6.11 -1.71 -13.16
N SER A 203 5.93 -0.40 -13.26
CA SER A 203 4.69 0.28 -12.84
C SER A 203 3.48 -0.17 -13.65
N VAL A 204 3.61 -0.31 -14.97
CA VAL A 204 2.51 -0.78 -15.84
C VAL A 204 2.15 -2.23 -15.51
N LEU A 205 3.14 -3.11 -15.35
CA LEU A 205 2.88 -4.51 -15.02
C LEU A 205 2.32 -4.67 -13.61
N GLN A 206 2.77 -3.87 -12.63
CA GLN A 206 2.20 -3.85 -11.28
C GLN A 206 0.73 -3.48 -11.29
N TYR A 207 0.35 -2.43 -12.05
CA TYR A 207 -1.05 -2.08 -12.23
C TYR A 207 -1.86 -3.21 -12.87
N LYS A 208 -1.36 -3.82 -13.94
CA LYS A 208 -2.03 -4.93 -14.61
C LYS A 208 -2.13 -6.17 -13.72
N LEU A 209 -1.10 -6.49 -12.93
CA LEU A 209 -1.12 -7.57 -11.94
C LEU A 209 -2.15 -7.34 -10.84
N SER A 210 -2.33 -6.09 -10.38
CA SER A 210 -3.35 -5.76 -9.37
C SER A 210 -4.79 -5.95 -9.87
N GLN A 211 -5.00 -6.02 -11.18
CA GLN A 211 -6.30 -6.28 -11.81
C GLN A 211 -6.49 -7.76 -12.22
N ASP A 212 -5.43 -8.58 -12.09
CA ASP A 212 -5.42 -9.99 -12.51
C ASP A 212 -5.94 -10.91 -11.40
N SER A 213 -7.26 -11.06 -11.31
CA SER A 213 -7.91 -11.88 -10.28
C SER A 213 -7.52 -13.36 -10.32
N ASP A 214 -7.11 -13.88 -11.48
CA ASP A 214 -6.87 -15.31 -11.71
C ASP A 214 -5.39 -15.68 -11.70
N SER A 215 -4.50 -14.71 -11.43
CA SER A 215 -3.03 -14.88 -11.47
C SER A 215 -2.48 -15.41 -12.80
N ASN A 216 -3.22 -15.26 -13.90
CA ASN A 216 -2.81 -15.73 -15.21
C ASN A 216 -1.63 -14.89 -15.75
N LEU A 217 -1.71 -13.57 -15.62
CA LEU A 217 -0.64 -12.64 -16.03
C LEU A 217 0.65 -12.92 -15.26
N ALA A 218 0.56 -13.10 -13.92
CA ALA A 218 1.70 -13.41 -13.07
C ALA A 218 2.42 -14.70 -13.51
N ASN A 219 1.65 -15.76 -13.78
CA ASN A 219 2.20 -17.03 -14.25
C ASN A 219 2.87 -16.91 -15.62
N LEU A 220 2.23 -16.22 -16.58
CA LEU A 220 2.81 -15.99 -17.91
C LEU A 220 4.08 -15.13 -17.83
N LEU A 221 4.09 -14.09 -17.01
CA LEU A 221 5.26 -13.25 -16.78
C LEU A 221 6.42 -14.04 -16.17
N ARG A 222 6.13 -14.87 -15.15
CA ARG A 222 7.14 -15.76 -14.53
C ARG A 222 7.75 -16.71 -15.54
N MET A 223 6.92 -17.36 -16.37
CA MET A 223 7.39 -18.27 -17.40
C MET A 223 8.25 -17.56 -18.47
N SER A 224 7.86 -16.35 -18.86
CA SER A 224 8.61 -15.56 -19.83
C SER A 224 9.96 -15.12 -19.28
N LEU A 225 10.01 -14.64 -18.04
CA LEU A 225 11.25 -14.30 -17.36
C LEU A 225 12.19 -15.48 -17.23
N LEU A 226 11.69 -16.66 -16.82
CA LEU A 226 12.50 -17.87 -16.73
C LEU A 226 13.07 -18.28 -18.10
N ARG A 227 12.27 -18.21 -19.18
CA ARG A 227 12.75 -18.48 -20.55
C ARG A 227 13.84 -17.49 -20.98
N LYS A 228 13.66 -16.18 -20.68
CA LYS A 228 14.65 -15.14 -20.99
C LYS A 228 15.95 -15.36 -20.19
N ILE A 229 15.87 -15.67 -18.90
CA ILE A 229 17.04 -15.99 -18.06
C ILE A 229 17.83 -17.19 -18.62
N GLN A 230 17.16 -18.20 -19.15
CA GLN A 230 17.81 -19.37 -19.75
C GLN A 230 18.49 -19.04 -21.09
N ARG A 231 17.86 -18.20 -21.90
CA ARG A 231 18.39 -17.81 -23.21
C ARG A 231 19.51 -16.78 -23.14
N GLU A 232 19.41 -15.87 -22.18
CA GLU A 232 20.27 -14.69 -22.03
C GLU A 232 20.79 -14.60 -20.56
N PRO A 233 21.59 -15.58 -20.10
CA PRO A 233 22.00 -15.67 -18.69
C PRO A 233 22.90 -14.52 -18.21
N SER A 234 23.46 -13.72 -19.13
CA SER A 234 24.22 -12.52 -18.82
C SER A 234 23.35 -11.30 -18.51
N GLN A 235 22.10 -11.30 -18.94
CA GLN A 235 21.15 -10.21 -18.73
C GLN A 235 20.53 -10.30 -17.34
N LEU A 236 21.14 -9.63 -16.37
CA LEU A 236 20.72 -9.69 -14.96
C LEU A 236 19.35 -9.05 -14.71
N ILE A 237 18.91 -8.15 -15.59
CA ILE A 237 17.63 -7.45 -15.47
C ILE A 237 16.45 -8.42 -15.36
N TYR A 238 16.49 -9.55 -16.05
CA TYR A 238 15.43 -10.56 -15.94
C TYR A 238 15.40 -11.23 -14.55
N ASN A 239 16.58 -11.48 -13.95
CA ASN A 239 16.65 -12.01 -12.58
C ASN A 239 16.14 -10.97 -11.56
N GLU A 240 16.46 -9.68 -11.76
CA GLU A 240 15.98 -8.60 -10.91
C GLU A 240 14.46 -8.44 -11.01
N PHE A 241 13.93 -8.58 -12.21
CA PHE A 241 12.50 -8.48 -12.44
C PHE A 241 11.74 -9.71 -11.91
N LEU A 242 12.33 -10.90 -12.00
CA LEU A 242 11.78 -12.12 -11.40
C LEU A 242 11.80 -12.05 -9.86
N TYR A 243 12.87 -11.50 -9.28
CA TYR A 243 12.93 -11.21 -7.85
C TYR A 243 11.81 -10.24 -7.44
N TRP A 244 11.63 -9.14 -8.20
CA TRP A 244 10.54 -8.19 -7.96
C TRP A 244 9.16 -8.86 -8.04
N LEU A 245 8.92 -9.71 -9.03
CA LEU A 245 7.65 -10.43 -9.18
C LEU A 245 7.34 -11.30 -7.95
N PHE A 246 8.31 -12.09 -7.48
CA PHE A 246 8.15 -12.90 -6.27
C PHE A 246 7.90 -12.04 -5.01
N MET A 247 8.50 -10.86 -4.94
CA MET A 247 8.20 -9.91 -3.86
C MET A 247 6.75 -9.39 -3.90
N GLN A 248 6.22 -9.14 -5.10
CA GLN A 248 4.80 -8.74 -5.25
C GLN A 248 3.85 -9.88 -4.85
N GLU A 249 4.22 -11.12 -5.17
CA GLU A 249 3.44 -12.32 -4.83
C GLU A 249 3.64 -12.77 -3.36
N LYS A 250 4.53 -12.11 -2.59
CA LYS A 250 4.97 -12.54 -1.27
C LYS A 250 5.54 -13.98 -1.23
N ASP A 251 6.00 -14.47 -2.38
CA ASP A 251 6.76 -15.73 -2.47
C ASP A 251 8.22 -15.50 -2.07
N PHE A 252 8.44 -15.30 -0.78
CA PHE A 252 9.75 -14.94 -0.24
C PHE A 252 10.80 -16.06 -0.39
N GLU A 253 10.38 -17.34 -0.44
CA GLU A 253 11.29 -18.45 -0.72
C GLU A 253 11.88 -18.35 -2.12
N SER A 254 11.05 -18.15 -3.13
CA SER A 254 11.50 -17.97 -4.51
C SER A 254 12.30 -16.67 -4.69
N ALA A 255 11.89 -15.60 -3.99
CA ALA A 255 12.63 -14.33 -3.97
C ALA A 255 14.05 -14.54 -3.42
N LEU A 256 14.22 -15.33 -2.34
CA LEU A 256 15.53 -15.63 -1.78
C LEU A 256 16.43 -16.41 -2.76
N ILE A 257 15.87 -17.35 -3.53
CA ILE A 257 16.62 -18.06 -4.57
C ILE A 257 17.18 -17.09 -5.59
N GLN A 258 16.37 -16.15 -6.08
CA GLN A 258 16.81 -15.14 -7.03
C GLN A 258 17.80 -14.16 -6.42
N ALA A 259 17.57 -13.71 -5.19
CA ALA A 259 18.49 -12.83 -4.47
C ALA A 259 19.87 -13.46 -4.31
N LYS A 260 19.95 -14.76 -3.95
CA LYS A 260 21.21 -15.51 -3.87
C LYS A 260 21.90 -15.67 -5.23
N ALA A 261 21.13 -15.89 -6.29
CA ALA A 261 21.68 -15.99 -7.64
C ALA A 261 22.26 -14.64 -8.11
N LEU A 262 21.57 -13.54 -7.83
CA LEU A 262 22.04 -12.19 -8.11
C LEU A 262 23.29 -11.85 -7.30
N ASP A 263 23.30 -12.11 -5.99
CA ASP A 263 24.46 -11.88 -5.12
C ASP A 263 25.73 -12.57 -5.63
N LYS A 264 25.61 -13.83 -6.08
CA LYS A 264 26.72 -14.59 -6.66
C LYS A 264 27.22 -14.02 -7.99
N LYS A 265 26.32 -13.48 -8.81
CA LYS A 265 26.67 -12.94 -10.15
C LYS A 265 27.23 -11.52 -10.08
N THR A 266 26.70 -10.68 -9.20
CA THR A 266 27.07 -9.27 -9.08
C THR A 266 28.24 -9.04 -8.12
N GLY A 267 28.55 -10.03 -7.26
CA GLY A 267 29.46 -9.81 -6.16
C GLY A 267 28.90 -8.85 -5.10
N ASP A 268 27.56 -8.73 -5.04
CA ASP A 268 26.89 -7.90 -4.05
C ASP A 268 27.32 -8.30 -2.62
N THR A 269 27.35 -7.32 -1.74
CA THR A 269 27.69 -7.51 -0.33
C THR A 269 26.54 -8.12 0.49
N GLY A 270 25.55 -8.75 -0.15
CA GLY A 270 24.41 -9.37 0.53
C GLY A 270 23.31 -8.38 0.99
N ASN A 271 23.40 -7.09 0.61
CA ASN A 271 22.42 -6.09 1.03
C ASN A 271 20.99 -6.46 0.62
N ARG A 272 20.79 -6.97 -0.62
CA ARG A 272 19.49 -7.41 -1.10
C ARG A 272 18.90 -8.53 -0.25
N ILE A 273 19.74 -9.50 0.14
CA ILE A 273 19.33 -10.63 0.99
C ILE A 273 19.02 -10.15 2.40
N TYR A 274 19.81 -9.21 2.92
CA TYR A 274 19.56 -8.60 4.22
C TYR A 274 18.20 -7.88 4.24
N SER A 275 17.93 -7.02 3.25
CA SER A 275 16.66 -6.31 3.14
C SER A 275 15.47 -7.25 2.93
N LEU A 276 15.66 -8.36 2.18
CA LEU A 276 14.65 -9.40 2.08
C LEU A 276 14.33 -10.02 3.44
N GLY A 277 15.36 -10.30 4.25
CA GLY A 277 15.20 -10.81 5.60
C GLY A 277 14.39 -9.87 6.50
N GLU A 278 14.65 -8.56 6.45
CA GLU A 278 13.87 -7.54 7.18
C GLU A 278 12.39 -7.50 6.70
N ILE A 279 12.15 -7.58 5.40
CA ILE A 279 10.80 -7.66 4.85
C ILE A 279 10.09 -8.95 5.29
N CYS A 280 10.83 -10.07 5.34
CA CYS A 280 10.29 -11.35 5.83
C CYS A 280 9.89 -11.25 7.32
N ILE A 281 10.69 -10.60 8.18
CA ILE A 281 10.31 -10.32 9.57
C ILE A 281 8.99 -9.54 9.61
N SER A 282 8.91 -8.42 8.89
CA SER A 282 7.70 -7.58 8.86
C SER A 282 6.45 -8.29 8.33
N ASN A 283 6.61 -9.39 7.59
CA ASN A 283 5.52 -10.23 7.09
C ASN A 283 5.38 -11.56 7.84
N GLN A 284 6.04 -11.72 8.99
CA GLN A 284 6.03 -12.94 9.82
C GLN A 284 6.50 -14.21 9.09
N ALA A 285 7.27 -14.03 8.03
CA ALA A 285 7.87 -15.14 7.25
C ALA A 285 9.21 -15.58 7.89
N TRP A 286 9.16 -15.97 9.17
CA TRP A 286 10.30 -16.21 10.05
C TRP A 286 11.33 -17.18 9.48
N THR A 287 10.89 -18.29 8.89
CA THR A 287 11.77 -19.31 8.32
C THR A 287 12.60 -18.78 7.15
N VAL A 288 12.02 -17.90 6.34
CA VAL A 288 12.77 -17.29 5.22
C VAL A 288 13.70 -16.21 5.74
N ALA A 289 13.27 -15.42 6.73
CA ALA A 289 14.14 -14.45 7.39
C ALA A 289 15.40 -15.11 7.96
N GLU A 290 15.24 -16.20 8.70
CA GLU A 290 16.38 -17.01 9.20
C GLU A 290 17.33 -17.42 8.06
N LYS A 291 16.80 -17.98 6.96
CA LYS A 291 17.61 -18.40 5.79
C LYS A 291 18.32 -17.23 5.10
N CYS A 292 17.75 -16.03 5.14
CA CYS A 292 18.38 -14.82 4.61
C CYS A 292 19.60 -14.43 5.43
N PHE A 293 19.44 -14.36 6.75
CA PHE A 293 20.52 -13.95 7.65
C PHE A 293 21.60 -15.04 7.78
N ASP A 294 21.22 -16.32 7.81
CA ASP A 294 22.17 -17.44 7.79
C ASP A 294 23.08 -17.40 6.57
N TYR A 295 22.54 -17.07 5.39
CA TYR A 295 23.35 -16.94 4.19
C TYR A 295 24.44 -15.87 4.34
N ILE A 296 24.12 -14.75 5.02
CA ILE A 296 25.09 -13.67 5.26
C ILE A 296 26.10 -14.07 6.32
N VAL A 297 25.64 -14.66 7.42
CA VAL A 297 26.47 -15.12 8.53
C VAL A 297 27.46 -16.19 8.04
N ALA A 298 27.05 -17.10 7.15
CA ALA A 298 27.90 -18.13 6.56
C ALA A 298 29.03 -17.57 5.69
N LYS A 299 28.98 -16.30 5.27
CA LYS A 299 30.10 -15.62 4.58
C LYS A 299 31.28 -15.30 5.52
N GLY A 300 31.10 -15.45 6.83
CA GLY A 300 32.15 -15.31 7.85
C GLY A 300 32.15 -13.95 8.56
N SER A 301 32.88 -13.91 9.70
CA SER A 301 32.91 -12.75 10.61
C SER A 301 33.50 -11.47 10.01
N ASN A 302 34.30 -11.59 8.94
CA ASN A 302 34.85 -10.44 8.22
C ASN A 302 33.86 -9.77 7.25
N HIS A 303 32.68 -10.37 7.06
CA HIS A 303 31.68 -9.81 6.16
C HIS A 303 31.04 -8.53 6.76
N PRO A 304 30.90 -7.44 5.99
CA PRO A 304 30.41 -6.15 6.53
C PRO A 304 29.04 -6.23 7.23
N LEU A 305 28.17 -7.14 6.78
CA LEU A 305 26.84 -7.33 7.35
C LEU A 305 26.78 -8.43 8.41
N TYR A 306 27.91 -9.09 8.75
CA TYR A 306 27.91 -10.23 9.67
C TYR A 306 27.25 -9.93 11.01
N ILE A 307 27.67 -8.85 11.69
CA ILE A 307 27.14 -8.48 13.00
C ILE A 307 25.65 -8.14 12.89
N ARG A 308 25.28 -7.32 11.90
CA ARG A 308 23.89 -6.94 11.68
C ARG A 308 22.98 -8.14 11.36
N ALA A 309 23.45 -9.07 10.52
CA ALA A 309 22.73 -10.29 10.19
C ALA A 309 22.58 -11.22 11.41
N LYS A 310 23.62 -11.34 12.25
CA LYS A 310 23.55 -12.13 13.48
C LYS A 310 22.54 -11.57 14.48
N ILE A 311 22.49 -10.24 14.62
CA ILE A 311 21.49 -9.53 15.44
C ILE A 311 20.09 -9.80 14.89
N ALA A 312 19.86 -9.52 13.60
CA ALA A 312 18.55 -9.68 12.97
C ALA A 312 18.04 -11.13 13.02
N MET A 313 18.93 -12.11 12.90
CA MET A 313 18.60 -13.53 13.02
C MET A 313 18.07 -13.86 14.43
N LEU A 314 18.76 -13.39 15.46
CA LEU A 314 18.35 -13.63 16.85
C LEU A 314 17.06 -12.86 17.19
N SER A 315 16.90 -11.64 16.66
CA SER A 315 15.64 -10.89 16.78
C SER A 315 14.49 -11.65 16.13
N ALA A 316 14.68 -12.18 14.92
CA ALA A 316 13.66 -13.00 14.26
C ALA A 316 13.32 -14.27 15.04
N ALA A 317 14.32 -14.92 15.62
CA ALA A 317 14.12 -16.10 16.48
C ALA A 317 13.34 -15.74 17.77
N PHE A 318 13.63 -14.59 18.37
CA PHE A 318 12.90 -14.09 19.54
C PHE A 318 11.42 -13.84 19.20
N GLU A 319 11.13 -13.05 18.16
CA GLU A 319 9.76 -12.74 17.74
C GLU A 319 8.99 -14.02 17.39
N LYS A 320 9.58 -14.91 16.60
CA LYS A 320 8.98 -16.21 16.24
C LYS A 320 8.62 -17.05 17.47
N THR A 321 9.53 -17.10 18.46
CA THR A 321 9.33 -17.91 19.66
C THR A 321 8.27 -17.29 20.55
N THR A 322 8.24 -15.97 20.71
CA THR A 322 7.34 -15.28 21.64
C THR A 322 5.96 -15.04 21.09
N GLU A 323 5.76 -14.97 19.77
CA GLU A 323 4.45 -14.85 19.13
C GLU A 323 3.70 -16.18 18.98
N SER A 324 4.38 -17.31 19.09
CA SER A 324 3.79 -18.65 18.99
C SER A 324 3.71 -19.35 20.36
N HIS A 325 3.09 -20.53 20.38
CA HIS A 325 3.18 -21.40 21.55
C HIS A 325 4.61 -21.89 21.67
N TYR A 326 5.24 -21.64 22.81
CA TYR A 326 6.63 -22.00 23.08
C TYR A 326 6.75 -23.02 24.21
N THR A 327 7.83 -23.77 24.17
CA THR A 327 8.26 -24.69 25.26
C THR A 327 9.38 -24.06 26.08
N GLN A 328 9.52 -24.50 27.33
CA GLN A 328 10.63 -24.06 28.19
C GLN A 328 12.02 -24.37 27.55
N ALA A 329 12.13 -25.47 26.82
CA ALA A 329 13.35 -25.86 26.16
C ALA A 329 13.74 -24.89 25.02
N GLU A 330 12.75 -24.39 24.27
CA GLU A 330 12.98 -23.38 23.21
C GLU A 330 13.43 -22.06 23.80
N LEU A 331 12.83 -21.59 24.87
CA LEU A 331 13.24 -20.37 25.58
C LEU A 331 14.67 -20.46 26.12
N LEU A 332 15.04 -21.58 26.75
CA LEU A 332 16.40 -21.80 27.26
C LEU A 332 17.43 -21.91 26.12
N THR A 333 17.04 -22.48 24.99
CA THR A 333 17.87 -22.52 23.78
C THR A 333 18.13 -21.11 23.24
N LEU A 334 17.10 -20.29 23.19
CA LEU A 334 17.18 -18.90 22.75
C LEU A 334 18.05 -18.07 23.71
N GLU A 335 17.88 -18.20 25.03
CA GLU A 335 18.71 -17.54 26.04
C GLU A 335 20.19 -17.86 25.85
N LYS A 336 20.49 -19.15 25.63
CA LYS A 336 21.87 -19.60 25.33
C LYS A 336 22.41 -18.94 24.06
N GLN A 337 21.63 -18.87 23.00
CA GLN A 337 22.01 -18.21 21.75
C GLN A 337 22.32 -16.72 21.94
N PHE A 338 21.49 -15.99 22.69
CA PHE A 338 21.74 -14.59 23.06
C PHE A 338 23.06 -14.46 23.84
N THR A 339 23.26 -15.29 24.85
CA THR A 339 24.45 -15.26 25.69
C THR A 339 25.72 -15.52 24.87
N GLU A 340 25.72 -16.55 24.01
CA GLU A 340 26.85 -16.89 23.14
C GLU A 340 27.15 -15.76 22.13
N ALA A 341 26.11 -15.17 21.56
CA ALA A 341 26.28 -14.06 20.64
C ALA A 341 26.88 -12.82 21.32
N LEU A 342 26.41 -12.45 22.50
CA LEU A 342 26.95 -11.33 23.27
C LEU A 342 28.37 -11.57 23.79
N GLN A 343 28.72 -12.83 24.10
CA GLN A 343 30.10 -13.19 24.40
C GLN A 343 31.04 -13.04 23.20
N ALA A 344 30.55 -13.42 21.99
CA ALA A 344 31.33 -13.34 20.76
C ALA A 344 31.45 -11.93 20.19
N LEU A 345 30.39 -11.14 20.26
CA LEU A 345 30.30 -9.79 19.65
C LEU A 345 30.64 -8.66 20.63
N GLY A 346 30.69 -8.97 21.94
CA GLY A 346 30.85 -8.00 23.02
C GLY A 346 29.56 -7.22 23.31
N LYS A 347 29.49 -6.69 24.51
CA LYS A 347 28.39 -5.78 24.94
C LYS A 347 28.76 -4.34 24.61
N ASN A 348 28.09 -3.75 23.66
CA ASN A 348 28.37 -2.39 23.16
C ASN A 348 27.12 -1.80 22.51
N SER A 349 27.19 -0.56 22.01
CA SER A 349 26.06 0.14 21.41
C SER A 349 25.46 -0.57 20.18
N ILE A 350 26.24 -1.38 19.45
CA ILE A 350 25.74 -2.13 18.28
C ILE A 350 24.92 -3.34 18.73
N THR A 351 25.33 -4.00 19.83
CA THR A 351 24.67 -5.18 20.39
C THR A 351 23.64 -4.85 21.46
N ALA A 352 23.46 -3.59 21.80
CA ALA A 352 22.44 -3.14 22.76
C ALA A 352 21.01 -3.66 22.44
N PRO A 353 20.55 -3.72 21.16
CA PRO A 353 19.25 -4.33 20.86
C PRO A 353 19.11 -5.80 21.28
N LEU A 354 20.18 -6.60 21.11
CA LEU A 354 20.19 -7.99 21.60
C LEU A 354 20.11 -8.06 23.11
N MET A 355 20.79 -7.16 23.81
CA MET A 355 20.72 -7.10 25.27
C MET A 355 19.31 -6.75 25.77
N VAL A 356 18.64 -5.83 25.10
CA VAL A 356 17.23 -5.49 25.42
C VAL A 356 16.32 -6.69 25.21
N GLN A 357 16.45 -7.40 24.09
CA GLN A 357 15.66 -8.61 23.83
C GLN A 357 15.99 -9.75 24.80
N GLN A 358 17.27 -9.92 25.16
CA GLN A 358 17.65 -10.87 26.21
C GLN A 358 17.01 -10.52 27.54
N ALA A 359 17.01 -9.24 27.93
CA ALA A 359 16.38 -8.78 29.17
C ALA A 359 14.88 -9.05 29.17
N GLN A 360 14.20 -8.82 28.04
CA GLN A 360 12.79 -9.15 27.86
C GLN A 360 12.54 -10.67 27.97
N LEU A 361 13.37 -11.49 27.29
CA LEU A 361 13.28 -12.93 27.37
C LEU A 361 13.44 -13.43 28.82
N GLU A 362 14.45 -12.93 29.54
CA GLU A 362 14.72 -13.32 30.92
C GLU A 362 13.59 -12.89 31.85
N ALA A 363 13.12 -11.63 31.76
CA ALA A 363 12.13 -11.11 32.67
C ALA A 363 10.70 -11.64 32.40
N PHE A 364 10.26 -11.66 31.14
CA PHE A 364 8.88 -11.98 30.80
C PHE A 364 8.62 -13.47 30.54
N TYR A 365 9.64 -14.25 30.21
CA TYR A 365 9.44 -15.64 29.77
C TYR A 365 10.20 -16.67 30.62
N LEU A 366 11.28 -16.27 31.30
CA LEU A 366 12.11 -17.16 32.10
C LEU A 366 12.02 -16.92 33.61
N ASP A 367 11.16 -16.00 34.05
CA ASP A 367 10.99 -15.61 35.46
C ASP A 367 12.31 -15.12 36.13
N LYS A 368 13.22 -14.54 35.31
CA LYS A 368 14.49 -13.95 35.74
C LYS A 368 14.43 -12.43 35.75
N VAL A 369 13.49 -11.88 36.52
CA VAL A 369 13.15 -10.44 36.50
C VAL A 369 14.35 -9.59 36.92
N ALA A 370 15.09 -10.01 37.95
CA ALA A 370 16.24 -9.26 38.45
C ALA A 370 17.40 -9.21 37.43
N GLU A 371 17.63 -10.31 36.70
CA GLU A 371 18.63 -10.40 35.64
C GLU A 371 18.24 -9.48 34.46
N GLY A 372 16.99 -9.53 34.01
CA GLY A 372 16.48 -8.67 32.95
C GLY A 372 16.60 -7.18 33.30
N ARG A 373 16.23 -6.79 34.52
CA ARG A 373 16.37 -5.43 35.03
C ARG A 373 17.83 -4.96 34.95
N LYS A 374 18.77 -5.78 35.48
CA LYS A 374 20.20 -5.47 35.47
C LYS A 374 20.76 -5.27 34.07
N ILE A 375 20.31 -6.08 33.10
CA ILE A 375 20.76 -5.93 31.71
C ILE A 375 20.29 -4.59 31.14
N LEU A 376 19.05 -4.17 31.38
CA LEU A 376 18.57 -2.88 30.87
C LEU A 376 19.26 -1.68 31.54
N GLU A 377 19.56 -1.78 32.84
CA GLU A 377 20.35 -0.76 33.54
C GLU A 377 21.78 -0.66 32.97
N GLU A 378 22.39 -1.81 32.61
CA GLU A 378 23.69 -1.85 31.91
C GLU A 378 23.60 -1.15 30.54
N VAL A 379 22.54 -1.39 29.76
CA VAL A 379 22.33 -0.73 28.46
C VAL A 379 22.15 0.76 28.62
N ILE A 380 21.35 1.24 29.59
CA ILE A 380 21.12 2.68 29.83
C ILE A 380 22.43 3.39 30.17
N ALA A 381 23.35 2.73 30.85
CA ALA A 381 24.66 3.28 31.24
C ALA A 381 25.69 3.26 30.08
N MET A 382 25.37 2.67 28.92
CA MET A 382 26.31 2.58 27.80
C MET A 382 26.56 3.96 27.16
N PRO A 383 27.80 4.30 26.85
CA PRO A 383 28.11 5.49 26.07
C PRO A 383 27.67 5.35 24.62
N ALA A 384 27.44 6.48 23.95
CA ALA A 384 27.16 6.59 22.52
C ALA A 384 25.81 6.00 22.04
N LEU A 385 24.87 5.71 22.93
CA LEU A 385 23.48 5.46 22.57
C LEU A 385 22.72 6.79 22.37
N SER A 386 21.79 6.79 21.40
CA SER A 386 20.97 7.97 21.18
C SER A 386 19.99 8.20 22.35
N PRO A 387 19.64 9.44 22.67
CA PRO A 387 18.66 9.73 23.73
C PRO A 387 17.32 9.02 23.50
N ASN A 388 16.85 8.94 22.25
CA ASN A 388 15.62 8.22 21.89
C ASN A 388 15.71 6.74 22.22
N TYR A 389 16.84 6.10 21.88
CA TYR A 389 17.02 4.68 22.17
C TYR A 389 17.09 4.42 23.68
N ILE A 390 17.78 5.29 24.44
CA ILE A 390 17.80 5.22 25.92
C ILE A 390 16.37 5.35 26.47
N ALA A 391 15.54 6.23 25.89
CA ALA A 391 14.14 6.36 26.30
C ALA A 391 13.33 5.08 26.04
N GLU A 392 13.52 4.43 24.88
CA GLU A 392 12.91 3.11 24.59
C GLU A 392 13.33 2.05 25.63
N VAL A 393 14.61 1.99 25.97
CA VAL A 393 15.13 1.08 26.99
C VAL A 393 14.56 1.39 28.36
N LYS A 394 14.39 2.68 28.72
CA LYS A 394 13.73 3.09 29.98
C LYS A 394 12.26 2.65 30.02
N LEU A 395 11.53 2.70 28.88
CA LEU A 395 10.16 2.18 28.84
C LEU A 395 10.13 0.66 29.09
N ALA A 396 11.04 -0.10 28.47
CA ALA A 396 11.18 -1.52 28.72
C ALA A 396 11.56 -1.82 30.18
N LEU A 397 12.43 -1.00 30.78
CA LEU A 397 12.78 -1.11 32.20
C LEU A 397 11.57 -0.87 33.11
N GLY A 398 10.74 0.13 32.81
CA GLY A 398 9.50 0.39 33.54
C GLY A 398 8.53 -0.81 33.47
N ASP A 399 8.42 -1.47 32.30
CA ASP A 399 7.61 -2.69 32.19
C ASP A 399 8.16 -3.84 33.05
N ILE A 400 9.47 -4.02 33.12
CA ILE A 400 10.12 -5.02 34.01
C ILE A 400 9.91 -4.65 35.49
N MET A 401 9.95 -3.37 35.85
CA MET A 401 9.65 -2.93 37.22
C MET A 401 8.20 -3.26 37.64
N ILE A 402 7.23 -3.20 36.69
CA ILE A 402 5.86 -3.64 36.96
C ILE A 402 5.81 -5.16 37.25
N LEU A 403 6.60 -5.97 36.53
CA LEU A 403 6.71 -7.41 36.80
C LEU A 403 7.25 -7.67 38.21
N ASP A 404 8.24 -6.93 38.64
CA ASP A 404 8.88 -7.02 39.95
C ASP A 404 7.95 -6.52 41.09
N GLY A 405 6.94 -5.74 40.73
CA GLY A 405 6.02 -5.10 41.69
C GLY A 405 6.45 -3.70 42.12
N ASP A 406 7.52 -3.17 41.55
CA ASP A 406 8.04 -1.82 41.83
C ASP A 406 7.25 -0.75 41.06
N LEU A 407 5.93 -0.66 41.33
CA LEU A 407 4.99 0.16 40.55
C LEU A 407 5.33 1.67 40.61
N TRP A 408 5.87 2.13 41.74
CA TRP A 408 6.26 3.51 41.92
C TRP A 408 7.49 3.88 41.06
N GLU A 409 8.49 3.04 41.04
CA GLU A 409 9.70 3.24 40.22
C GLU A 409 9.37 3.18 38.72
N ALA A 410 8.45 2.29 38.32
CA ALA A 410 7.93 2.23 36.97
C ALA A 410 7.27 3.55 36.55
N SER A 411 6.36 4.09 37.39
CA SER A 411 5.69 5.37 37.15
C SER A 411 6.68 6.53 37.04
N LEU A 412 7.69 6.57 37.91
CA LEU A 412 8.74 7.58 37.88
C LEU A 412 9.54 7.51 36.59
N THR A 413 9.90 6.30 36.17
CA THR A 413 10.66 6.05 34.94
C THR A 413 9.87 6.50 33.69
N TYR A 414 8.59 6.15 33.58
CA TYR A 414 7.72 6.61 32.52
C TYR A 414 7.55 8.14 32.52
N SER A 415 7.39 8.74 33.71
CA SER A 415 7.24 10.20 33.85
C SER A 415 8.49 10.96 33.44
N GLN A 416 9.69 10.40 33.65
CA GLN A 416 10.95 10.98 33.16
C GLN A 416 10.96 11.02 31.63
N VAL A 417 10.58 9.91 30.98
CA VAL A 417 10.54 9.84 29.52
C VAL A 417 9.46 10.77 28.95
N ASP A 418 8.25 10.82 29.52
CA ASP A 418 7.19 11.75 29.10
C ASP A 418 7.66 13.21 29.19
N LYS A 419 8.36 13.57 30.26
CA LYS A 419 8.88 14.92 30.47
C LYS A 419 9.97 15.28 29.46
N ASP A 420 10.95 14.39 29.25
CA ASP A 420 12.12 14.64 28.40
C ASP A 420 11.74 14.64 26.91
N PHE A 421 10.68 13.91 26.52
CA PHE A 421 10.22 13.72 25.14
C PHE A 421 8.77 14.15 24.93
N LYS A 422 8.34 15.21 25.61
CA LYS A 422 6.93 15.67 25.67
C LYS A 422 6.20 15.79 24.34
N HIS A 423 6.91 16.13 23.26
CA HIS A 423 6.33 16.35 21.92
C HIS A 423 6.55 15.19 20.96
N ASP A 424 7.30 14.19 21.36
CA ASP A 424 7.69 13.06 20.53
C ASP A 424 6.76 11.85 20.70
N ALA A 425 6.81 10.91 19.76
CA ALA A 425 6.01 9.69 19.83
C ALA A 425 6.35 8.88 21.10
N ILE A 426 7.63 8.82 21.47
CA ILE A 426 8.09 8.06 22.64
C ILE A 426 7.60 8.65 23.97
N GLY A 427 7.49 9.98 24.06
CA GLY A 427 6.89 10.63 25.24
C GLY A 427 5.40 10.34 25.36
N ARG A 428 4.67 10.29 24.23
CA ARG A 428 3.26 9.86 24.23
C ARG A 428 3.10 8.39 24.66
N GLU A 429 3.99 7.53 24.21
CA GLU A 429 4.05 6.13 24.64
C GLU A 429 4.30 6.02 26.15
N ALA A 430 5.25 6.78 26.67
CA ALA A 430 5.52 6.86 28.10
C ALA A 430 4.29 7.30 28.91
N LYS A 431 3.59 8.33 28.43
CA LYS A 431 2.35 8.82 29.03
C LYS A 431 1.25 7.77 29.02
N PHE A 432 1.09 7.03 27.91
CA PHE A 432 0.12 5.94 27.81
C PHE A 432 0.43 4.82 28.81
N ARG A 433 1.69 4.39 28.91
CA ARG A 433 2.10 3.36 29.88
C ARG A 433 1.86 3.81 31.33
N ASN A 434 2.12 5.08 31.63
CA ASN A 434 1.84 5.63 32.95
C ASN A 434 0.34 5.73 33.24
N ALA A 435 -0.48 6.12 32.27
CA ALA A 435 -1.94 6.10 32.39
C ALA A 435 -2.48 4.68 32.62
N ARG A 436 -1.93 3.68 31.89
CA ARG A 436 -2.26 2.26 32.09
C ARG A 436 -1.84 1.76 33.49
N LEU A 437 -0.70 2.22 33.99
CA LEU A 437 -0.27 1.89 35.35
C LEU A 437 -1.23 2.50 36.39
N SER A 438 -1.63 3.77 36.22
CA SER A 438 -2.64 4.41 37.07
C SER A 438 -3.98 3.64 37.05
N TYR A 439 -4.39 3.16 35.88
CA TYR A 439 -5.56 2.30 35.74
C TYR A 439 -5.40 0.97 36.55
N TYR A 440 -4.23 0.32 36.47
CA TYR A 440 -3.94 -0.88 37.26
C TYR A 440 -4.00 -0.65 38.77
N LEU A 441 -3.66 0.55 39.24
CA LEU A 441 -3.74 0.97 40.63
C LEU A 441 -5.15 1.37 41.05
N GLY A 442 -6.12 1.41 40.13
CA GLY A 442 -7.49 1.84 40.39
C GLY A 442 -7.68 3.35 40.45
N GLU A 443 -6.67 4.14 40.01
CA GLU A 443 -6.70 5.60 39.93
C GLU A 443 -7.40 6.06 38.63
N PHE A 444 -8.67 5.66 38.46
CA PHE A 444 -9.36 5.77 37.15
C PHE A 444 -9.53 7.20 36.67
N GLU A 445 -9.85 8.15 37.55
CA GLU A 445 -9.98 9.58 37.17
C GLU A 445 -8.67 10.14 36.63
N TRP A 446 -7.55 9.78 37.27
CA TRP A 446 -6.22 10.21 36.82
C TRP A 446 -5.80 9.52 35.52
N ALA A 447 -6.07 8.24 35.40
CA ALA A 447 -5.83 7.50 34.16
C ALA A 447 -6.62 8.11 32.99
N GLU A 448 -7.93 8.37 33.19
CA GLU A 448 -8.78 8.95 32.15
C GLU A 448 -8.33 10.36 31.75
N ALA A 449 -7.91 11.19 32.69
CA ALA A 449 -7.38 12.53 32.40
C ALA A 449 -6.15 12.47 31.47
N GLN A 450 -5.23 11.53 31.72
CA GLN A 450 -4.05 11.33 30.87
C GLN A 450 -4.44 10.78 29.49
N LEU A 451 -5.35 9.80 29.42
CA LEU A 451 -5.83 9.20 28.19
C LEU A 451 -6.57 10.20 27.29
N ASN A 452 -7.35 11.11 27.87
CA ASN A 452 -8.06 12.15 27.13
C ASN A 452 -7.11 13.11 26.41
N VAL A 453 -5.91 13.37 26.95
CA VAL A 453 -4.86 14.13 26.27
C VAL A 453 -4.32 13.35 25.07
N LEU A 454 -4.15 12.04 25.20
CA LEU A 454 -3.59 11.18 24.15
C LEU A 454 -4.54 10.95 22.99
N LYS A 455 -5.87 10.89 23.22
CA LYS A 455 -6.89 10.78 22.16
C LYS A 455 -6.81 11.88 21.10
N GLN A 456 -6.28 13.05 21.44
CA GLN A 456 -6.12 14.19 20.54
C GLN A 456 -4.79 14.14 19.76
N ALA A 457 -3.94 13.16 20.03
CA ALA A 457 -2.64 13.03 19.38
C ALA A 457 -2.79 12.51 17.94
N THR A 458 -1.91 12.94 17.04
CA THR A 458 -1.94 12.57 15.61
C THR A 458 -1.41 11.17 15.30
N SER A 459 -0.83 10.46 16.27
CA SER A 459 -0.36 9.08 16.12
C SER A 459 -1.55 8.11 16.30
N GLN A 460 -2.00 7.47 15.23
CA GLN A 460 -3.20 6.64 15.22
C GLN A 460 -3.16 5.46 16.21
N LEU A 461 -2.04 4.72 16.33
CA LEU A 461 -1.96 3.55 17.22
C LEU A 461 -2.16 3.91 18.69
N ILE A 462 -1.34 4.82 19.23
CA ILE A 462 -1.44 5.25 20.63
C ILE A 462 -2.80 5.91 20.93
N SER A 463 -3.38 6.61 19.95
CA SER A 463 -4.70 7.22 20.12
C SER A 463 -5.80 6.18 20.22
N ASN A 464 -5.72 5.08 19.47
CA ASN A 464 -6.66 3.98 19.54
C ASN A 464 -6.55 3.25 20.89
N ASP A 465 -5.34 2.88 21.31
CA ASP A 465 -5.11 2.22 22.60
C ASP A 465 -5.59 3.10 23.78
N ALA A 466 -5.36 4.41 23.70
CA ALA A 466 -5.84 5.36 24.71
C ALA A 466 -7.36 5.51 24.68
N LEU A 467 -7.99 5.44 23.50
CA LEU A 467 -9.43 5.46 23.36
C LEU A 467 -10.06 4.19 23.95
N ASP A 468 -9.51 3.02 23.64
CA ASP A 468 -10.02 1.73 24.11
C ASP A 468 -9.96 1.62 25.63
N LEU A 469 -8.82 2.01 26.23
CA LEU A 469 -8.69 2.01 27.68
C LEU A 469 -9.61 3.03 28.34
N ALA A 470 -9.80 4.21 27.77
CA ALA A 470 -10.70 5.22 28.30
C ALA A 470 -12.17 4.80 28.17
N LEU A 471 -12.56 4.13 27.09
CA LEU A 471 -13.90 3.54 26.93
C LEU A 471 -14.12 2.42 27.94
N LEU A 472 -13.13 1.54 28.14
CA LEU A 472 -13.21 0.52 29.19
C LEU A 472 -13.49 1.13 30.58
N ILE A 473 -12.79 2.22 30.89
CA ILE A 473 -13.00 2.93 32.17
C ILE A 473 -14.40 3.54 32.22
N SER A 474 -14.75 4.37 31.23
CA SER A 474 -16.02 5.12 31.22
C SER A 474 -17.25 4.21 31.15
N ASP A 475 -17.22 3.12 30.42
CA ASP A 475 -18.33 2.19 30.27
C ASP A 475 -18.62 1.35 31.52
N ASN A 476 -17.59 1.19 32.38
CA ASN A 476 -17.67 0.36 33.57
C ASN A 476 -17.67 1.14 34.87
N ILE A 477 -17.51 2.46 34.87
CA ILE A 477 -17.89 3.37 35.95
C ILE A 477 -19.34 3.75 35.67
N GLY A 478 -20.29 2.95 36.13
CA GLY A 478 -21.71 3.13 35.84
C GLY A 478 -22.34 4.35 36.55
N ASP A 479 -23.61 4.63 36.22
CA ASP A 479 -24.41 5.72 36.80
C ASP A 479 -24.59 5.56 38.33
N ASP A 480 -24.38 4.34 38.88
CA ASP A 480 -24.42 4.02 40.30
C ASP A 480 -23.09 4.29 41.03
N SER A 481 -22.06 4.80 40.32
CA SER A 481 -20.72 5.10 40.85
C SER A 481 -20.03 3.90 41.54
N ILE A 482 -20.44 2.67 41.21
CA ILE A 482 -19.83 1.45 41.75
C ILE A 482 -18.59 1.14 40.90
N THR A 483 -17.40 1.37 41.44
CA THR A 483 -16.10 1.16 40.78
C THR A 483 -15.45 -0.18 41.11
N GLU A 484 -15.94 -0.89 42.12
CA GLU A 484 -15.33 -2.14 42.62
C GLU A 484 -15.17 -3.23 41.54
N PRO A 485 -16.15 -3.50 40.64
CA PRO A 485 -15.94 -4.49 39.58
C PRO A 485 -14.79 -4.13 38.68
N LEU A 486 -14.62 -2.83 38.32
CA LEU A 486 -13.52 -2.34 37.50
C LEU A 486 -12.19 -2.39 38.27
N GLN A 487 -12.18 -2.10 39.57
CA GLN A 487 -10.99 -2.23 40.43
C GLN A 487 -10.49 -3.69 40.49
N ILE A 488 -11.41 -4.64 40.63
CA ILE A 488 -11.06 -6.07 40.63
C ILE A 488 -10.55 -6.47 39.24
N TYR A 489 -11.18 -5.96 38.17
CA TYR A 489 -10.79 -6.25 36.81
C TYR A 489 -9.39 -5.66 36.47
N SER A 490 -9.12 -4.41 36.81
CA SER A 490 -7.81 -3.76 36.59
C SER A 490 -6.70 -4.48 37.36
N ARG A 491 -6.99 -4.93 38.60
CA ARG A 491 -6.06 -5.75 39.37
C ARG A 491 -5.81 -7.11 38.70
N ALA A 492 -6.85 -7.74 38.15
CA ALA A 492 -6.67 -9.00 37.41
C ALA A 492 -5.84 -8.80 36.13
N GLU A 493 -5.97 -7.67 35.45
CA GLU A 493 -5.14 -7.33 34.32
C GLU A 493 -3.68 -7.10 34.71
N LEU A 494 -3.42 -6.45 35.85
CA LEU A 494 -2.06 -6.33 36.38
C LEU A 494 -1.45 -7.71 36.72
N LEU A 495 -2.23 -8.59 37.33
CA LEU A 495 -1.78 -9.96 37.62
C LEU A 495 -1.48 -10.75 36.34
N ALA A 496 -2.30 -10.59 35.31
CA ALA A 496 -2.03 -11.20 34.00
C ALA A 496 -0.79 -10.62 33.34
N PHE A 497 -0.57 -9.30 33.44
CA PHE A 497 0.67 -8.65 32.97
C PHE A 497 1.89 -9.19 33.71
N GLN A 498 1.76 -9.46 35.01
CA GLN A 498 2.81 -10.07 35.85
C GLN A 498 2.93 -11.59 35.65
N HIS A 499 2.31 -12.18 34.64
CA HIS A 499 2.27 -13.62 34.36
C HIS A 499 1.70 -14.49 35.51
N LYS A 500 1.05 -13.88 36.50
CA LYS A 500 0.37 -14.56 37.60
C LYS A 500 -1.03 -15.03 37.18
N ASN A 501 -1.07 -15.80 36.10
CA ASN A 501 -2.29 -16.16 35.36
C ASN A 501 -3.34 -16.88 36.20
N ASP A 502 -2.95 -17.74 37.17
CA ASP A 502 -3.89 -18.42 38.05
C ASP A 502 -4.62 -17.45 38.97
N LEU A 503 -3.86 -16.51 39.55
CA LEU A 503 -4.44 -15.46 40.40
C LEU A 503 -5.30 -14.50 39.59
N ALA A 504 -4.90 -14.18 38.35
CA ALA A 504 -5.69 -13.36 37.43
C ALA A 504 -7.04 -14.02 37.13
N LEU A 505 -7.06 -15.32 36.79
CA LEU A 505 -8.29 -16.07 36.54
C LEU A 505 -9.20 -16.11 37.78
N GLN A 506 -8.64 -16.42 38.95
CA GLN A 506 -9.41 -16.40 40.22
C GLN A 506 -10.00 -15.02 40.52
N THR A 507 -9.22 -13.97 40.29
CA THR A 507 -9.66 -12.59 40.49
C THR A 507 -10.79 -12.23 39.51
N LEU A 508 -10.69 -12.64 38.24
CA LEU A 508 -11.73 -12.45 37.23
C LEU A 508 -13.01 -13.23 37.59
N ASP A 509 -12.87 -14.47 38.09
CA ASP A 509 -14.02 -15.27 38.51
C ASP A 509 -14.77 -14.64 39.67
N SER A 510 -14.07 -13.97 40.60
CA SER A 510 -14.72 -13.27 41.69
C SER A 510 -15.68 -12.16 41.22
N ILE A 511 -15.41 -11.51 40.10
CA ILE A 511 -16.32 -10.51 39.52
C ILE A 511 -17.64 -11.15 39.11
N LEU A 512 -17.59 -12.31 38.47
CA LEU A 512 -18.78 -13.01 37.99
C LEU A 512 -19.70 -13.48 39.16
N VAL A 513 -19.07 -13.78 40.30
CA VAL A 513 -19.79 -14.21 41.51
C VAL A 513 -20.36 -13.03 42.30
N LEU A 514 -19.55 -11.99 42.52
CA LEU A 514 -19.91 -10.84 43.35
C LEU A 514 -20.80 -9.82 42.63
N TYR A 515 -20.64 -9.70 41.31
CA TYR A 515 -21.29 -8.68 40.49
C TYR A 515 -21.91 -9.29 39.22
N PRO A 516 -22.84 -10.24 39.33
CA PRO A 516 -23.42 -10.93 38.18
C PRO A 516 -24.20 -9.97 37.27
N GLY A 517 -24.08 -10.16 35.95
CA GLY A 517 -24.86 -9.41 34.95
C GLY A 517 -24.42 -7.96 34.72
N ARG A 518 -23.27 -7.54 35.24
CA ARG A 518 -22.69 -6.22 34.96
C ARG A 518 -22.10 -6.16 33.53
N LYS A 519 -22.02 -4.95 32.96
CA LYS A 519 -21.44 -4.70 31.62
C LYS A 519 -20.04 -5.30 31.47
N ILE A 520 -19.22 -5.24 32.52
CA ILE A 520 -17.84 -5.75 32.54
C ILE A 520 -17.75 -7.28 32.31
N THR A 521 -18.84 -8.03 32.37
CA THR A 521 -18.84 -9.49 32.19
C THR A 521 -18.23 -9.90 30.84
N ALA A 522 -18.54 -9.18 29.77
CA ALA A 522 -17.96 -9.45 28.44
C ALA A 522 -16.44 -9.26 28.46
N ASN A 523 -15.95 -8.20 29.10
CA ASN A 523 -14.51 -7.93 29.26
C ASN A 523 -13.82 -9.02 30.08
N VAL A 524 -14.49 -9.49 31.18
CA VAL A 524 -14.00 -10.60 32.00
C VAL A 524 -13.83 -11.87 31.18
N TRP A 525 -14.86 -12.25 30.40
CA TRP A 525 -14.77 -13.43 29.52
C TRP A 525 -13.71 -13.28 28.44
N PHE A 526 -13.61 -12.10 27.83
CA PHE A 526 -12.62 -11.82 26.81
C PHE A 526 -11.19 -11.93 27.35
N LYS A 527 -10.93 -11.37 28.55
CA LYS A 527 -9.62 -11.46 29.19
C LYS A 527 -9.28 -12.89 29.62
N LYS A 528 -10.23 -13.62 30.17
CA LYS A 528 -10.06 -15.05 30.54
C LYS A 528 -9.73 -15.88 29.29
N ALA A 529 -10.45 -15.66 28.19
CA ALA A 529 -10.17 -16.35 26.92
C ALA A 529 -8.74 -16.08 26.44
N GLY A 530 -8.26 -14.84 26.51
CA GLY A 530 -6.87 -14.50 26.20
C GLY A 530 -5.86 -15.27 27.08
N ILE A 531 -6.11 -15.37 28.37
CA ILE A 531 -5.25 -16.15 29.29
C ILE A 531 -5.28 -17.65 28.93
N TYR A 532 -6.42 -18.22 28.57
CA TYR A 532 -6.50 -19.61 28.12
C TYR A 532 -5.74 -19.86 26.82
N ILE A 533 -5.75 -18.90 25.87
CA ILE A 533 -4.94 -18.99 24.63
C ILE A 533 -3.47 -19.09 24.97
N THR A 534 -2.94 -18.23 25.87
CA THR A 534 -1.52 -18.29 26.26
C THR A 534 -1.13 -19.61 26.94
N ARG A 535 -2.10 -20.33 27.50
CA ARG A 535 -1.91 -21.67 28.10
C ARG A 535 -2.08 -22.81 27.09
N GLY A 536 -2.49 -22.52 25.86
CA GLY A 536 -2.83 -23.53 24.86
C GLY A 536 -4.18 -24.23 25.10
N ASP A 537 -5.01 -23.72 26.02
CA ASP A 537 -6.38 -24.23 26.25
C ASP A 537 -7.37 -23.53 25.32
N PHE A 538 -7.30 -23.93 24.04
CA PHE A 538 -8.10 -23.31 22.99
C PHE A 538 -9.61 -23.60 23.13
N ASP A 539 -10.00 -24.75 23.69
CA ASP A 539 -11.41 -25.11 23.86
C ASP A 539 -12.10 -24.20 24.90
N SER A 540 -11.43 -23.92 26.02
CA SER A 540 -11.91 -22.98 27.02
C SER A 540 -12.00 -21.55 26.44
N ALA A 541 -11.02 -21.14 25.64
CA ALA A 541 -11.02 -19.83 25.01
C ALA A 541 -12.18 -19.68 24.00
N ILE A 542 -12.40 -20.67 23.12
CA ILE A 542 -13.50 -20.68 22.15
C ILE A 542 -14.86 -20.64 22.87
N THR A 543 -15.01 -21.37 23.98
CA THR A 543 -16.23 -21.36 24.75
C THR A 543 -16.56 -19.96 25.25
N LEU A 544 -15.60 -19.28 25.88
CA LEU A 544 -15.80 -17.92 26.39
C LEU A 544 -16.07 -16.89 25.31
N TYR A 545 -15.34 -16.95 24.20
CA TYR A 545 -15.63 -16.08 23.06
C TYR A 545 -17.02 -16.35 22.45
N SER A 546 -17.43 -17.62 22.37
CA SER A 546 -18.77 -17.98 21.90
C SER A 546 -19.87 -17.46 22.83
N ASP A 547 -19.64 -17.46 24.15
CA ASP A 547 -20.54 -16.87 25.12
C ASP A 547 -20.67 -15.35 24.94
N ILE A 548 -19.59 -14.65 24.60
CA ILE A 548 -19.64 -13.22 24.27
C ILE A 548 -20.51 -13.01 23.03
N VAL A 549 -20.25 -13.73 21.94
CA VAL A 549 -20.99 -13.62 20.67
C VAL A 549 -22.48 -13.94 20.83
N LYS A 550 -22.82 -14.83 21.77
CA LYS A 550 -24.20 -15.25 22.04
C LYS A 550 -24.94 -14.26 22.94
N ASN A 551 -24.31 -13.81 24.02
CA ASN A 551 -24.99 -13.04 25.07
C ASN A 551 -24.82 -11.53 24.93
N TYR A 552 -23.81 -11.08 24.15
CA TYR A 552 -23.45 -9.67 23.94
C TYR A 552 -23.24 -9.37 22.48
N ALA A 553 -24.11 -9.89 21.57
CA ALA A 553 -23.96 -9.83 20.13
C ALA A 553 -23.78 -8.42 19.54
N ASP A 554 -24.39 -7.41 20.19
CA ASP A 554 -24.29 -6.00 19.79
C ASP A 554 -23.22 -5.24 20.59
N GLY A 555 -22.46 -5.93 21.44
CA GLY A 555 -21.38 -5.35 22.24
C GLY A 555 -20.10 -5.17 21.44
N VAL A 556 -19.27 -4.21 21.85
CA VAL A 556 -18.00 -3.84 21.19
C VAL A 556 -16.97 -4.97 21.10
N LEU A 557 -17.11 -6.05 21.86
CA LEU A 557 -16.20 -7.19 21.86
C LEU A 557 -16.71 -8.39 21.03
N ALA A 558 -17.93 -8.31 20.50
CA ALA A 558 -18.57 -9.47 19.88
C ALA A 558 -17.95 -9.83 18.52
N ASP A 559 -17.62 -8.84 17.71
CA ASP A 559 -16.94 -9.04 16.44
C ASP A 559 -15.49 -9.49 16.65
N ASP A 560 -14.74 -8.87 17.57
CA ASP A 560 -13.39 -9.32 17.92
C ASP A 560 -13.39 -10.78 18.44
N ALA A 561 -14.33 -11.14 19.31
CA ALA A 561 -14.47 -12.51 19.83
C ALA A 561 -14.72 -13.51 18.68
N LEU A 562 -15.62 -13.22 17.74
CA LEU A 562 -15.91 -14.13 16.64
C LEU A 562 -14.73 -14.24 15.67
N PHE A 563 -14.02 -13.13 15.40
CA PHE A 563 -12.82 -13.13 14.59
C PHE A 563 -11.71 -14.00 15.22
N ARG A 564 -11.50 -13.88 16.55
CA ARG A 564 -10.53 -14.70 17.30
C ARG A 564 -10.85 -16.19 17.28
N ILE A 565 -12.13 -16.57 17.33
CA ILE A 565 -12.53 -17.98 17.15
C ILE A 565 -12.07 -18.50 15.79
N GLY A 566 -12.30 -17.73 14.70
CA GLY A 566 -11.83 -18.08 13.37
C GLY A 566 -10.31 -18.26 13.33
N SER A 567 -9.58 -17.32 13.92
CA SER A 567 -8.12 -17.35 14.01
C SER A 567 -7.58 -18.56 14.79
N ILE A 568 -8.23 -18.93 15.92
CA ILE A 568 -7.85 -20.11 16.69
C ILE A 568 -8.03 -21.39 15.87
N TYR A 569 -9.16 -21.55 15.17
CA TYR A 569 -9.38 -22.72 14.29
C TYR A 569 -8.35 -22.77 13.17
N GLU A 570 -8.04 -21.65 12.53
CA GLU A 570 -7.07 -21.57 11.43
C GLU A 570 -5.63 -21.84 11.89
N ASN A 571 -5.18 -21.08 12.91
CA ASN A 571 -3.76 -20.99 13.24
C ASN A 571 -3.32 -22.00 14.30
N ASN A 572 -4.17 -22.34 15.26
CA ASN A 572 -3.82 -23.19 16.38
C ASN A 572 -4.32 -24.62 16.22
N LEU A 573 -5.61 -24.79 15.91
CA LEU A 573 -6.23 -26.10 15.79
C LEU A 573 -6.11 -26.71 14.37
N LYS A 574 -5.76 -25.89 13.36
CA LYS A 574 -5.67 -26.29 11.94
C LYS A 574 -6.96 -26.92 11.39
N ASP A 575 -8.11 -26.54 11.97
CA ASP A 575 -9.43 -26.97 11.52
C ASP A 575 -9.96 -25.98 10.47
N ILE A 576 -9.55 -26.22 9.24
CA ILE A 576 -9.82 -25.35 8.09
C ILE A 576 -11.32 -25.16 7.83
N GLU A 577 -12.13 -26.23 8.02
CA GLU A 577 -13.57 -26.14 7.76
C GLU A 577 -14.27 -25.28 8.82
N LYS A 578 -13.91 -25.44 10.08
CA LYS A 578 -14.47 -24.57 11.13
C LYS A 578 -13.97 -23.13 11.01
N ALA A 579 -12.69 -22.92 10.67
CA ALA A 579 -12.16 -21.59 10.43
C ALA A 579 -12.95 -20.88 9.30
N LYS A 580 -13.13 -21.54 8.17
CA LYS A 580 -13.86 -21.02 7.01
C LYS A 580 -15.32 -20.68 7.37
N SER A 581 -16.02 -21.61 8.04
CA SER A 581 -17.40 -21.39 8.51
C SER A 581 -17.51 -20.23 9.49
N THR A 582 -16.53 -20.07 10.38
CA THR A 582 -16.51 -18.97 11.36
C THR A 582 -16.28 -17.61 10.68
N TYR A 583 -15.36 -17.53 9.72
CA TYR A 583 -15.16 -16.29 8.96
C TYR A 583 -16.36 -15.95 8.06
N GLU A 584 -17.05 -16.93 7.48
CA GLU A 584 -18.29 -16.72 6.76
C GLU A 584 -19.38 -16.11 7.66
N GLN A 585 -19.59 -16.72 8.83
CA GLN A 585 -20.50 -16.20 9.86
C GLN A 585 -20.11 -14.77 10.31
N PHE A 586 -18.82 -14.48 10.42
CA PHE A 586 -18.31 -13.15 10.75
C PHE A 586 -18.69 -12.11 9.69
N ILE A 587 -18.46 -12.44 8.42
CA ILE A 587 -18.74 -11.55 7.27
C ILE A 587 -20.23 -11.20 7.21
N ASP A 588 -21.09 -12.16 7.50
CA ASP A 588 -22.53 -11.97 7.47
C ASP A 588 -23.03 -11.17 8.69
N LYS A 589 -22.49 -11.45 9.87
CA LYS A 589 -22.98 -10.88 11.13
C LYS A 589 -22.42 -9.48 11.43
N TYR A 590 -21.15 -9.23 11.06
CA TYR A 590 -20.43 -7.98 11.40
C TYR A 590 -19.85 -7.27 10.17
N PRO A 591 -20.68 -6.87 9.16
CA PRO A 591 -20.20 -6.29 7.91
C PRO A 591 -19.53 -4.91 8.06
N SER A 592 -19.74 -4.22 9.18
CA SER A 592 -19.15 -2.92 9.52
C SER A 592 -17.92 -3.01 10.44
N SER A 593 -17.51 -4.21 10.83
CA SER A 593 -16.33 -4.42 11.69
C SER A 593 -15.03 -3.96 11.01
N VAL A 594 -14.10 -3.51 11.83
CA VAL A 594 -12.74 -3.18 11.37
C VAL A 594 -12.00 -4.41 10.80
N PHE A 595 -12.36 -5.62 11.25
CA PHE A 595 -11.78 -6.88 10.80
C PHE A 595 -12.41 -7.43 9.52
N ILE A 596 -13.41 -6.76 8.91
CA ILE A 596 -14.17 -7.30 7.77
C ILE A 596 -13.29 -7.59 6.55
N ALA A 597 -12.32 -6.72 6.26
CA ALA A 597 -11.40 -6.90 5.13
C ALA A 597 -10.49 -8.11 5.35
N GLU A 598 -10.01 -8.29 6.58
CA GLU A 598 -9.14 -9.39 6.98
C GLU A 598 -9.91 -10.71 7.00
N ALA A 599 -11.11 -10.75 7.58
CA ALA A 599 -11.98 -11.92 7.58
C ALA A 599 -12.31 -12.40 6.15
N ARG A 600 -12.62 -11.47 5.24
CA ARG A 600 -12.83 -11.80 3.81
C ARG A 600 -11.57 -12.37 3.16
N ARG A 601 -10.41 -11.85 3.49
CA ARG A 601 -9.13 -12.36 3.00
C ARG A 601 -8.90 -13.80 3.48
N HIS A 602 -9.03 -14.07 4.78
CA HIS A 602 -8.89 -15.41 5.36
C HIS A 602 -9.90 -16.39 4.77
N TYR A 603 -11.18 -16.02 4.71
CA TYR A 603 -12.22 -16.84 4.11
C TYR A 603 -11.90 -17.25 2.66
N ARG A 604 -11.47 -16.30 1.84
CA ARG A 604 -11.10 -16.56 0.44
C ARG A 604 -9.88 -17.46 0.32
N LEU A 605 -8.84 -17.24 1.15
CA LEU A 605 -7.66 -18.11 1.19
C LEU A 605 -8.04 -19.55 1.57
N LEU A 606 -8.84 -19.72 2.62
CA LEU A 606 -9.28 -21.03 3.09
C LEU A 606 -10.24 -21.73 2.10
N ARG A 607 -10.95 -20.96 1.28
CA ARG A 607 -11.75 -21.48 0.18
C ARG A 607 -10.90 -21.96 -1.01
N GLY A 608 -9.64 -21.58 -1.06
CA GLY A 608 -8.70 -21.89 -2.14
C GLY A 608 -8.62 -20.82 -3.23
N ASP A 609 -9.17 -19.64 -2.99
CA ASP A 609 -9.04 -18.51 -3.91
C ASP A 609 -7.58 -18.04 -3.93
N LYS A 610 -7.06 -17.79 -5.11
CA LYS A 610 -5.78 -17.11 -5.25
C LYS A 610 -6.02 -15.62 -4.98
N ILE A 611 -5.54 -15.13 -3.85
CA ILE A 611 -5.63 -13.71 -3.47
C ILE A 611 -4.23 -13.12 -3.63
N ASN A 612 -4.12 -12.09 -4.45
CA ASN A 612 -2.89 -11.27 -4.58
C ASN A 612 -2.91 -10.13 -3.57
#